data_fb5f5d7db0ea4f799fb596c6f09ade13
#
_entry.id   fb5f5d7db0ea4f799fb596c6f09ade13
#
_cell.length_a   1.000
_cell.length_b   1.000
_cell.length_c   1.000
_cell.angle_alpha   90.00
_cell.angle_beta   90.00
_cell.angle_gamma   90.00
#
_symmetry.space_group_name_H-M   'P 1'
#
loop_
_entity.id
_entity.type
_entity.pdbx_description
1 polymer ?
#
loop_
_entity_poly.entity_id
_entity_poly.type
_entity_poly.pdbx_seq_one_letter_code
_entity_poly.pdbx_strand_id
1 'polypeptide(L)'
;MESGRVSAALDIAGKRPVKIRIKHLIKRFRTLVAIDDVSLDIEEGTFFAIVGPSGCGKTTMLRILGGLESVTDGEVEIAHPAPGRPQYSMVFQGDSIFPWMTVWDNAAYGLRMRKAPKAEIADAVARWLDRTGLTPFAELYPYQLSGGMRQRVSIARAFATDPEVLLMDEPFSALDEQNRTILQQELLRIWEVDKKTVVFITHSVDEAVTLADKIMVMTASPGRAKTIIDVTLERPRNVLELRNDPRYGKIVYGIWGHLKDEVERARL
;
A
#
# COMPACT_ATOMS: atom_id res chain seq x y z
N MET A 1 3.21 15.47 -28.28
CA MET A 1 2.14 14.58 -28.74
C MET A 1 1.48 14.03 -27.50
N GLU A 2 0.18 14.13 -27.43
CA GLU A 2 -0.66 14.23 -26.24
C GLU A 2 -0.43 13.18 -25.17
N SER A 3 -0.04 13.66 -23.99
CA SER A 3 -0.10 12.89 -22.75
C SER A 3 -1.57 12.71 -22.36
N GLY A 4 -2.13 11.54 -22.65
CA GLY A 4 -3.46 11.18 -22.20
C GLY A 4 -3.54 11.20 -20.66
N ARG A 5 -3.98 12.31 -20.11
CA ARG A 5 -4.46 12.38 -18.72
C ARG A 5 -5.71 11.52 -18.64
N VAL A 6 -5.58 10.34 -18.03
CA VAL A 6 -6.74 9.60 -17.56
C VAL A 6 -7.25 10.37 -16.34
N SER A 7 -8.17 11.31 -16.60
CA SER A 7 -8.98 11.92 -15.54
C SER A 7 -9.84 10.81 -14.97
N ALA A 8 -9.73 10.53 -13.68
CA ALA A 8 -10.63 9.64 -12.98
C ALA A 8 -12.07 10.13 -13.22
N ALA A 9 -12.89 9.28 -13.82
CA ALA A 9 -14.30 9.59 -14.06
C ALA A 9 -14.98 9.81 -12.70
N LEU A 10 -15.61 10.97 -12.53
CA LEU A 10 -16.45 11.26 -11.36
C LEU A 10 -17.84 10.66 -11.62
N ASP A 11 -18.41 10.02 -10.60
CA ASP A 11 -19.81 9.60 -10.62
C ASP A 11 -20.74 10.83 -10.65
N ILE A 12 -22.04 10.63 -11.02
CA ILE A 12 -23.07 11.70 -11.18
C ILE A 12 -23.19 12.62 -9.94
N ALA A 13 -22.65 12.19 -8.77
CA ALA A 13 -22.61 12.94 -7.53
C ALA A 13 -21.26 13.61 -7.23
N GLY A 14 -20.29 13.62 -8.15
CA GLY A 14 -18.95 14.17 -7.93
C GLY A 14 -18.04 13.30 -7.03
N LYS A 15 -18.45 12.06 -6.73
CA LYS A 15 -17.66 11.07 -5.98
C LYS A 15 -16.86 10.18 -6.92
N ARG A 16 -15.66 9.75 -6.47
CA ARG A 16 -14.89 8.74 -7.18
C ARG A 16 -15.58 7.38 -7.08
N PRO A 17 -15.50 6.53 -8.11
CA PRO A 17 -16.07 5.19 -8.04
C PRO A 17 -15.39 4.36 -6.93
N VAL A 18 -16.15 3.45 -6.34
CA VAL A 18 -15.62 2.51 -5.34
C VAL A 18 -14.76 1.48 -6.05
N LYS A 19 -13.48 1.38 -5.64
CA LYS A 19 -12.53 0.39 -6.17
C LYS A 19 -12.54 -0.90 -5.37
N ILE A 20 -12.61 -0.81 -4.05
CA ILE A 20 -12.65 -1.96 -3.14
C ILE A 20 -13.87 -1.79 -2.24
N ARG A 21 -14.70 -2.82 -2.19
CA ARG A 21 -15.85 -2.89 -1.29
C ARG A 21 -15.73 -4.09 -0.37
N ILE A 22 -15.85 -3.85 0.91
CA ILE A 22 -15.86 -4.87 1.95
C ILE A 22 -17.18 -4.75 2.70
N LYS A 23 -17.90 -5.89 2.82
CA LYS A 23 -19.18 -5.97 3.55
C LYS A 23 -19.13 -7.07 4.58
N HIS A 24 -19.30 -6.70 5.83
CA HIS A 24 -19.42 -7.63 6.96
C HIS A 24 -18.30 -8.68 7.00
N LEU A 25 -17.06 -8.28 6.69
CA LEU A 25 -15.92 -9.19 6.63
C LEU A 25 -15.64 -9.81 8.00
N ILE A 26 -15.71 -11.13 8.06
CA ILE A 26 -15.32 -11.93 9.21
C ILE A 26 -14.22 -12.91 8.78
N LYS A 27 -13.15 -12.98 9.56
CA LYS A 27 -12.11 -14.00 9.42
C LYS A 27 -11.83 -14.70 10.72
N ARG A 28 -11.97 -16.02 10.69
CA ARG A 28 -11.66 -16.92 11.81
C ARG A 28 -10.57 -17.90 11.42
N PHE A 29 -9.66 -18.15 12.34
CA PHE A 29 -8.67 -19.22 12.26
C PHE A 29 -8.96 -20.19 13.43
N ARG A 30 -9.61 -21.31 13.12
CA ARG A 30 -10.14 -22.24 14.15
C ARG A 30 -11.01 -21.49 15.17
N THR A 31 -10.54 -21.35 16.42
CA THR A 31 -11.24 -20.65 17.50
C THR A 31 -10.95 -19.15 17.59
N LEU A 32 -9.88 -18.67 16.92
CA LEU A 32 -9.48 -17.27 16.94
C LEU A 32 -10.27 -16.45 15.91
N VAL A 33 -10.96 -15.41 16.36
CA VAL A 33 -11.55 -14.39 15.47
C VAL A 33 -10.49 -13.34 15.23
N ALA A 34 -9.93 -13.32 14.01
CA ALA A 34 -8.89 -12.36 13.63
C ALA A 34 -9.48 -11.03 13.17
N ILE A 35 -10.58 -11.08 12.40
CA ILE A 35 -11.33 -9.91 11.92
C ILE A 35 -12.80 -10.16 12.23
N ASP A 36 -13.49 -9.15 12.77
CA ASP A 36 -14.87 -9.26 13.21
C ASP A 36 -15.70 -8.08 12.68
N ASP A 37 -16.55 -8.36 11.70
CA ASP A 37 -17.52 -7.45 11.09
C ASP A 37 -16.93 -6.12 10.61
N VAL A 38 -16.01 -6.18 9.65
CA VAL A 38 -15.46 -4.99 9.00
C VAL A 38 -16.21 -4.71 7.71
N SER A 39 -16.76 -3.49 7.59
CA SER A 39 -17.38 -2.96 6.38
C SER A 39 -16.75 -1.63 6.00
N LEU A 40 -16.29 -1.48 4.75
CA LEU A 40 -15.75 -0.23 4.22
C LEU A 40 -15.73 -0.21 2.70
N ASP A 41 -15.78 1.00 2.14
CA ASP A 41 -15.57 1.26 0.72
C ASP A 41 -14.29 2.10 0.55
N ILE A 42 -13.41 1.70 -0.38
CA ILE A 42 -12.22 2.44 -0.78
C ILE A 42 -12.42 2.94 -2.19
N GLU A 43 -12.39 4.26 -2.36
CA GLU A 43 -12.57 4.93 -3.64
C GLU A 43 -11.35 4.76 -4.55
N GLU A 44 -11.56 4.77 -5.86
CA GLU A 44 -10.49 4.69 -6.85
C GLU A 44 -9.48 5.84 -6.70
N GLY A 45 -8.20 5.53 -6.84
CA GLY A 45 -7.11 6.51 -6.72
C GLY A 45 -6.91 7.05 -5.32
N THR A 46 -7.43 6.39 -4.28
CA THR A 46 -7.21 6.76 -2.87
C THR A 46 -5.98 6.05 -2.32
N PHE A 47 -5.15 6.77 -1.59
CA PHE A 47 -4.15 6.18 -0.72
C PHE A 47 -4.78 5.92 0.65
N PHE A 48 -5.14 4.67 0.92
CA PHE A 48 -5.86 4.25 2.12
C PHE A 48 -4.90 3.54 3.08
N ALA A 49 -4.70 4.07 4.28
CA ALA A 49 -3.87 3.43 5.30
C ALA A 49 -4.72 2.70 6.33
N ILE A 50 -4.16 1.62 6.88
CA ILE A 50 -4.73 0.86 7.99
C ILE A 50 -3.70 0.85 9.12
N VAL A 51 -4.09 1.39 10.29
CA VAL A 51 -3.27 1.41 11.50
C VAL A 51 -3.97 0.67 12.63
N GLY A 52 -3.20 0.11 13.55
CA GLY A 52 -3.73 -0.62 14.70
C GLY A 52 -2.63 -1.39 15.41
N PRO A 53 -2.90 -1.94 16.61
CA PRO A 53 -1.92 -2.69 17.39
C PRO A 53 -1.45 -3.95 16.65
N SER A 54 -0.33 -4.51 17.08
CA SER A 54 0.17 -5.79 16.55
C SER A 54 -0.85 -6.91 16.81
N GLY A 55 -1.02 -7.81 15.83
CA GLY A 55 -1.96 -8.93 15.95
C GLY A 55 -3.44 -8.59 15.73
N CYS A 56 -3.82 -7.34 15.44
CA CYS A 56 -5.22 -6.94 15.24
C CYS A 56 -5.83 -7.34 13.88
N GLY A 57 -5.10 -8.08 13.02
CA GLY A 57 -5.66 -8.60 11.77
C GLY A 57 -5.35 -7.78 10.50
N LYS A 58 -4.52 -6.73 10.55
CA LYS A 58 -4.17 -5.91 9.38
C LYS A 58 -3.59 -6.72 8.21
N THR A 59 -2.54 -7.48 8.46
CA THR A 59 -1.93 -8.39 7.46
C THR A 59 -2.92 -9.43 6.95
N THR A 60 -3.82 -9.94 7.83
CA THR A 60 -4.88 -10.88 7.43
C THR A 60 -5.84 -10.21 6.45
N MET A 61 -6.28 -8.98 6.71
CA MET A 61 -7.11 -8.22 5.80
C MET A 61 -6.43 -8.00 4.45
N LEU A 62 -5.16 -7.60 4.46
CA LEU A 62 -4.41 -7.40 3.21
C LEU A 62 -4.26 -8.70 2.41
N ARG A 63 -4.03 -9.83 3.08
CA ARG A 63 -3.95 -11.15 2.43
C ARG A 63 -5.29 -11.58 1.82
N ILE A 64 -6.41 -11.24 2.47
CA ILE A 64 -7.75 -11.47 1.91
C ILE A 64 -7.93 -10.63 0.63
N LEU A 65 -7.59 -9.33 0.66
CA LEU A 65 -7.63 -8.46 -0.51
C LEU A 65 -6.71 -8.97 -1.64
N GLY A 66 -5.58 -9.55 -1.29
CA GLY A 66 -4.62 -10.16 -2.22
C GLY A 66 -4.99 -11.60 -2.64
N GLY A 67 -6.17 -12.12 -2.30
CA GLY A 67 -6.58 -13.49 -2.65
C GLY A 67 -5.71 -14.59 -2.05
N LEU A 68 -4.85 -14.27 -1.09
CA LEU A 68 -3.94 -15.21 -0.40
C LEU A 68 -4.61 -15.89 0.80
N GLU A 69 -5.75 -15.35 1.23
CA GLU A 69 -6.53 -15.87 2.34
C GLU A 69 -8.02 -15.75 2.02
N SER A 70 -8.81 -16.74 2.40
CA SER A 70 -10.25 -16.73 2.19
C SER A 70 -10.99 -15.99 3.31
N VAL A 71 -12.14 -15.40 3.01
CA VAL A 71 -13.08 -14.91 4.02
C VAL A 71 -13.73 -16.10 4.75
N THR A 72 -14.12 -15.93 6.02
CA THR A 72 -14.98 -16.89 6.70
C THR A 72 -16.45 -16.56 6.46
N ASP A 73 -16.78 -15.25 6.49
CA ASP A 73 -18.11 -14.72 6.22
C ASP A 73 -17.98 -13.27 5.69
N GLY A 74 -19.05 -12.78 5.03
CA GLY A 74 -19.05 -11.48 4.39
C GLY A 74 -18.53 -11.52 2.96
N GLU A 75 -18.40 -10.34 2.36
CA GLU A 75 -18.04 -10.17 0.95
C GLU A 75 -16.88 -9.20 0.81
N VAL A 76 -15.96 -9.50 -0.13
CA VAL A 76 -14.91 -8.61 -0.59
C VAL A 76 -14.94 -8.56 -2.10
N GLU A 77 -15.14 -7.36 -2.62
CA GLU A 77 -15.18 -7.10 -4.06
C GLU A 77 -14.12 -6.06 -4.42
N ILE A 78 -13.29 -6.37 -5.41
CA ILE A 78 -12.41 -5.40 -6.06
C ILE A 78 -12.94 -5.23 -7.47
N ALA A 79 -13.26 -3.99 -7.87
CA ALA A 79 -13.78 -3.70 -9.19
C ALA A 79 -12.87 -4.28 -10.28
N HIS A 80 -13.49 -4.84 -11.34
CA HIS A 80 -12.75 -5.50 -12.40
C HIS A 80 -11.67 -4.58 -12.99
N PRO A 81 -10.46 -5.12 -13.23
CA PRO A 81 -9.39 -4.35 -13.82
C PRO A 81 -9.68 -4.06 -15.30
N ALA A 82 -9.08 -2.98 -15.81
CA ALA A 82 -9.03 -2.74 -17.24
C ALA A 82 -8.35 -3.91 -17.96
N PRO A 83 -8.75 -4.21 -19.22
CA PRO A 83 -8.15 -5.31 -19.99
C PRO A 83 -6.61 -5.22 -20.01
N GLY A 84 -5.95 -6.33 -19.71
CA GLY A 84 -4.50 -6.45 -19.71
C GLY A 84 -3.79 -5.95 -18.42
N ARG A 85 -4.50 -5.41 -17.46
CA ARG A 85 -3.96 -5.01 -16.17
C ARG A 85 -4.22 -6.05 -15.09
N PRO A 86 -3.26 -6.34 -14.18
CA PRO A 86 -3.57 -7.15 -13.01
C PRO A 86 -4.44 -6.36 -12.02
N GLN A 87 -5.34 -7.05 -11.37
CA GLN A 87 -6.26 -6.46 -10.40
C GLN A 87 -5.50 -5.83 -9.23
N TYR A 88 -4.45 -6.51 -8.75
CA TYR A 88 -3.59 -6.00 -7.67
C TYR A 88 -2.15 -6.49 -7.83
N SER A 89 -1.24 -5.80 -7.13
CA SER A 89 0.11 -6.26 -6.83
C SER A 89 0.42 -6.03 -5.36
N MET A 90 1.32 -6.84 -4.79
CA MET A 90 1.59 -6.81 -3.35
C MET A 90 3.07 -6.58 -3.05
N VAL A 91 3.33 -5.67 -2.12
CA VAL A 91 4.62 -5.48 -1.45
C VAL A 91 4.48 -6.08 -0.06
N PHE A 92 5.23 -7.15 0.20
CA PHE A 92 5.19 -7.86 1.47
C PHE A 92 6.10 -7.21 2.51
N GLN A 93 5.84 -7.48 3.77
CA GLN A 93 6.72 -7.14 4.87
C GLN A 93 8.07 -7.88 4.72
N GLY A 94 9.17 -7.14 4.86
CA GLY A 94 10.52 -7.68 4.76
C GLY A 94 11.00 -7.96 3.33
N ASP A 95 12.11 -8.71 3.22
CA ASP A 95 12.77 -9.01 1.95
C ASP A 95 11.98 -10.05 1.14
N SER A 96 11.11 -9.56 0.26
CA SER A 96 10.26 -10.42 -0.58
C SER A 96 10.79 -10.57 -2.02
N ILE A 97 11.97 -10.04 -2.33
CA ILE A 97 12.59 -10.18 -3.65
C ILE A 97 13.28 -11.53 -3.80
N PHE A 98 13.35 -12.05 -5.04
CA PHE A 98 13.94 -13.34 -5.33
C PHE A 98 15.47 -13.27 -5.26
N PRO A 99 16.15 -13.97 -4.32
CA PRO A 99 17.58 -13.82 -4.10
C PRO A 99 18.45 -14.37 -5.24
N TRP A 100 17.88 -15.22 -6.09
CA TRP A 100 18.54 -15.81 -7.28
C TRP A 100 18.32 -15.01 -8.57
N MET A 101 17.62 -13.89 -8.52
CA MET A 101 17.33 -13.01 -9.65
C MET A 101 18.05 -11.68 -9.48
N THR A 102 18.47 -11.08 -10.59
CA THR A 102 18.99 -9.71 -10.60
C THR A 102 17.90 -8.70 -10.22
N VAL A 103 18.27 -7.45 -10.00
CA VAL A 103 17.32 -6.33 -9.81
C VAL A 103 16.37 -6.23 -11.01
N TRP A 104 16.93 -6.29 -12.23
CA TRP A 104 16.17 -6.28 -13.46
C TRP A 104 15.16 -7.44 -13.53
N ASP A 105 15.62 -8.65 -13.27
CA ASP A 105 14.78 -9.84 -13.33
C ASP A 105 13.67 -9.84 -12.28
N ASN A 106 13.97 -9.35 -11.08
CA ASN A 106 12.96 -9.14 -10.05
C ASN A 106 11.86 -8.17 -10.52
N ALA A 107 12.24 -7.02 -11.08
CA ALA A 107 11.29 -6.03 -11.58
C ALA A 107 10.47 -6.58 -12.78
N ALA A 108 11.09 -7.39 -13.64
CA ALA A 108 10.47 -7.99 -14.83
C ALA A 108 9.54 -9.17 -14.51
N TYR A 109 9.66 -9.77 -13.30
CA TYR A 109 9.06 -11.07 -12.99
C TYR A 109 7.56 -11.13 -13.27
N GLY A 110 6.77 -10.21 -12.73
CA GLY A 110 5.33 -10.19 -12.90
C GLY A 110 4.88 -10.03 -14.36
N LEU A 111 5.62 -9.20 -15.12
CA LEU A 111 5.38 -9.03 -16.56
C LEU A 111 5.68 -10.30 -17.35
N ARG A 112 6.75 -11.01 -17.01
CA ARG A 112 7.09 -12.32 -17.64
C ARG A 112 6.02 -13.37 -17.34
N MET A 113 5.49 -13.42 -16.11
CA MET A 113 4.46 -14.38 -15.73
C MET A 113 3.16 -14.19 -16.53
N ARG A 114 2.79 -12.95 -16.83
CA ARG A 114 1.65 -12.65 -17.70
C ARG A 114 1.97 -12.71 -19.20
N LYS A 115 3.20 -13.13 -19.56
CA LYS A 115 3.68 -13.27 -20.94
C LYS A 115 3.61 -11.96 -21.75
N ALA A 116 3.90 -10.82 -21.09
CA ALA A 116 3.95 -9.53 -21.76
C ALA A 116 5.01 -9.54 -22.88
N PRO A 117 4.81 -8.76 -23.96
CA PRO A 117 5.81 -8.60 -25.02
C PRO A 117 7.16 -8.13 -24.49
N LYS A 118 8.27 -8.61 -25.07
CA LYS A 118 9.63 -8.24 -24.62
C LYS A 118 9.88 -6.73 -24.60
N ALA A 119 9.35 -6.00 -25.58
CA ALA A 119 9.46 -4.54 -25.62
C ALA A 119 8.74 -3.88 -24.44
N GLU A 120 7.50 -4.32 -24.12
CA GLU A 120 6.73 -3.84 -22.95
C GLU A 120 7.50 -4.09 -21.64
N ILE A 121 8.10 -5.29 -21.48
CA ILE A 121 8.91 -5.62 -20.31
C ILE A 121 10.10 -4.66 -20.21
N ALA A 122 10.84 -4.48 -21.31
CA ALA A 122 12.01 -3.62 -21.32
C ALA A 122 11.66 -2.18 -20.94
N ASP A 123 10.63 -1.61 -21.55
CA ASP A 123 10.18 -0.23 -21.29
C ASP A 123 9.66 -0.03 -19.87
N ALA A 124 8.84 -0.97 -19.37
CA ALA A 124 8.30 -0.88 -18.03
C ALA A 124 9.40 -1.02 -16.97
N VAL A 125 10.29 -2.00 -17.10
CA VAL A 125 11.37 -2.23 -16.14
C VAL A 125 12.34 -1.06 -16.14
N ALA A 126 12.80 -0.60 -17.31
CA ALA A 126 13.71 0.55 -17.41
C ALA A 126 13.11 1.79 -16.71
N ARG A 127 11.85 2.10 -16.99
CA ARG A 127 11.12 3.22 -16.38
C ARG A 127 11.06 3.10 -14.87
N TRP A 128 10.76 1.90 -14.32
CA TRP A 128 10.61 1.74 -12.88
C TRP A 128 11.93 1.66 -12.14
N LEU A 129 12.99 1.11 -12.75
CA LEU A 129 14.33 1.18 -12.19
C LEU A 129 14.87 2.62 -12.17
N ASP A 130 14.58 3.42 -13.20
CA ASP A 130 14.92 4.85 -13.23
C ASP A 130 14.20 5.62 -12.11
N ARG A 131 12.87 5.48 -12.00
CA ARG A 131 12.06 6.15 -10.98
C ARG A 131 12.46 5.79 -9.54
N THR A 132 12.98 4.59 -9.32
CA THR A 132 13.44 4.12 -8.00
C THR A 132 14.93 4.27 -7.78
N GLY A 133 15.67 4.90 -8.73
CA GLY A 133 17.11 5.11 -8.66
C GLY A 133 17.94 3.83 -8.71
N LEU A 134 17.40 2.76 -9.32
CA LEU A 134 18.03 1.44 -9.39
C LEU A 134 18.69 1.11 -10.73
N THR A 135 18.63 1.99 -11.72
CA THR A 135 19.22 1.76 -13.05
C THR A 135 20.69 1.34 -13.00
N PRO A 136 21.57 1.97 -12.19
CA PRO A 136 22.98 1.57 -12.10
C PRO A 136 23.21 0.18 -11.49
N PHE A 137 22.18 -0.38 -10.84
CA PHE A 137 22.23 -1.62 -10.07
C PHE A 137 21.44 -2.75 -10.72
N ALA A 138 20.98 -2.57 -11.96
CA ALA A 138 20.06 -3.47 -12.65
C ALA A 138 20.56 -4.93 -12.70
N GLU A 139 21.86 -5.13 -12.90
CA GLU A 139 22.50 -6.46 -13.01
C GLU A 139 22.94 -7.05 -11.66
N LEU A 140 22.81 -6.30 -10.55
CA LEU A 140 23.18 -6.80 -9.22
C LEU A 140 22.12 -7.73 -8.66
N TYR A 141 22.57 -8.64 -7.78
CA TYR A 141 21.74 -9.54 -7.02
C TYR A 141 21.36 -8.96 -5.64
N PRO A 142 20.27 -9.42 -5.00
CA PRO A 142 19.80 -8.92 -3.70
C PRO A 142 20.88 -8.86 -2.59
N TYR A 143 21.78 -9.84 -2.54
CA TYR A 143 22.84 -9.90 -1.54
C TYR A 143 23.91 -8.78 -1.69
N GLN A 144 23.96 -8.12 -2.84
CA GLN A 144 24.85 -6.99 -3.12
C GLN A 144 24.21 -5.63 -2.80
N LEU A 145 22.95 -5.61 -2.36
CA LEU A 145 22.16 -4.41 -2.14
C LEU A 145 22.01 -4.08 -0.66
N SER A 146 21.88 -2.80 -0.33
CA SER A 146 21.43 -2.37 0.99
C SER A 146 19.95 -2.74 1.23
N GLY A 147 19.49 -2.75 2.49
CA GLY A 147 18.07 -3.00 2.82
C GLY A 147 17.11 -2.04 2.12
N GLY A 148 17.45 -0.75 2.09
CA GLY A 148 16.66 0.25 1.36
C GLY A 148 16.62 0.02 -0.14
N MET A 149 17.72 -0.42 -0.76
CA MET A 149 17.74 -0.78 -2.18
C MET A 149 16.87 -2.02 -2.45
N ARG A 150 16.93 -3.05 -1.61
CA ARG A 150 16.04 -4.22 -1.74
C ARG A 150 14.57 -3.83 -1.66
N GLN A 151 14.22 -2.91 -0.76
CA GLN A 151 12.85 -2.39 -0.65
C GLN A 151 12.42 -1.64 -1.92
N ARG A 152 13.30 -0.81 -2.51
CA ARG A 152 13.05 -0.15 -3.80
C ARG A 152 12.83 -1.16 -4.93
N VAL A 153 13.57 -2.27 -4.97
CA VAL A 153 13.34 -3.36 -5.94
C VAL A 153 11.94 -3.96 -5.76
N SER A 154 11.50 -4.20 -4.53
CA SER A 154 10.15 -4.70 -4.23
C SER A 154 9.06 -3.74 -4.72
N ILE A 155 9.26 -2.43 -4.51
CA ILE A 155 8.36 -1.38 -5.00
C ILE A 155 8.38 -1.35 -6.54
N ALA A 156 9.57 -1.31 -7.18
CA ALA A 156 9.70 -1.32 -8.64
C ALA A 156 8.99 -2.52 -9.26
N ARG A 157 9.17 -3.73 -8.70
CA ARG A 157 8.50 -4.96 -9.13
C ARG A 157 6.97 -4.85 -9.06
N ALA A 158 6.44 -4.30 -7.98
CA ALA A 158 5.01 -4.15 -7.78
C ALA A 158 4.39 -3.16 -8.78
N PHE A 159 5.05 -2.03 -8.99
CA PHE A 159 4.58 -1.00 -9.93
C PHE A 159 4.79 -1.38 -11.39
N ALA A 160 5.85 -2.13 -11.73
CA ALA A 160 6.16 -2.52 -13.11
C ALA A 160 5.03 -3.30 -13.78
N THR A 161 4.26 -4.07 -13.02
CA THR A 161 3.10 -4.81 -13.53
C THR A 161 1.90 -3.95 -13.87
N ASP A 162 1.93 -2.65 -13.56
CA ASP A 162 0.85 -1.69 -13.75
C ASP A 162 -0.49 -2.14 -13.14
N PRO A 163 -0.54 -2.50 -11.85
CA PRO A 163 -1.75 -2.99 -11.22
C PRO A 163 -2.76 -1.87 -10.99
N GLU A 164 -4.02 -2.22 -10.82
CA GLU A 164 -5.06 -1.26 -10.44
C GLU A 164 -5.03 -0.92 -8.95
N VAL A 165 -4.65 -1.90 -8.12
CA VAL A 165 -4.54 -1.77 -6.67
C VAL A 165 -3.15 -2.18 -6.21
N LEU A 166 -2.54 -1.37 -5.34
CA LEU A 166 -1.30 -1.71 -4.65
C LEU A 166 -1.60 -2.06 -3.20
N LEU A 167 -1.22 -3.25 -2.81
CA LEU A 167 -1.34 -3.75 -1.43
C LEU A 167 0.05 -3.71 -0.80
N MET A 168 0.22 -3.00 0.31
CA MET A 168 1.52 -2.82 0.97
C MET A 168 1.44 -3.19 2.44
N ASP A 169 2.21 -4.20 2.85
CA ASP A 169 2.26 -4.70 4.22
C ASP A 169 3.55 -4.21 4.90
N GLU A 170 3.45 -3.17 5.72
CA GLU A 170 4.55 -2.56 6.48
C GLU A 170 5.85 -2.37 5.66
N PRO A 171 5.80 -1.73 4.48
CA PRO A 171 6.93 -1.73 3.54
C PRO A 171 8.17 -1.03 4.06
N PHE A 172 8.10 -0.25 5.13
CA PHE A 172 9.22 0.52 5.66
C PHE A 172 9.70 0.05 7.04
N SER A 173 9.15 -1.05 7.57
CA SER A 173 9.41 -1.50 8.96
C SER A 173 10.87 -1.88 9.23
N ALA A 174 11.60 -2.36 8.21
CA ALA A 174 12.99 -2.79 8.32
C ALA A 174 14.03 -1.68 8.04
N LEU A 175 13.58 -0.42 7.86
CA LEU A 175 14.43 0.69 7.47
C LEU A 175 14.75 1.61 8.65
N ASP A 176 15.98 2.15 8.65
CA ASP A 176 16.33 3.28 9.50
C ASP A 176 15.56 4.54 9.10
N GLU A 177 15.52 5.54 10.00
CA GLU A 177 14.70 6.75 9.85
C GLU A 177 15.05 7.56 8.58
N GLN A 178 16.34 7.63 8.21
CA GLN A 178 16.76 8.41 7.04
C GLN A 178 16.29 7.74 5.74
N ASN A 179 16.56 6.44 5.60
CA ASN A 179 16.13 5.67 4.44
C ASN A 179 14.60 5.60 4.34
N ARG A 180 13.90 5.50 5.48
CA ARG A 180 12.44 5.55 5.55
C ARG A 180 11.89 6.86 5.01
N THR A 181 12.40 8.00 5.46
CA THR A 181 11.99 9.34 4.99
C THR A 181 12.19 9.50 3.48
N ILE A 182 13.35 9.08 2.98
CA ILE A 182 13.66 9.13 1.54
C ILE A 182 12.65 8.27 0.74
N LEU A 183 12.41 7.04 1.18
CA LEU A 183 11.51 6.12 0.47
C LEU A 183 10.04 6.53 0.54
N GLN A 184 9.60 7.14 1.64
CA GLN A 184 8.27 7.75 1.74
C GLN A 184 8.11 8.88 0.73
N GLN A 185 9.10 9.76 0.60
CA GLN A 185 9.08 10.84 -0.38
C GLN A 185 9.07 10.30 -1.82
N GLU A 186 9.85 9.27 -2.10
CA GLU A 186 9.85 8.61 -3.41
C GLU A 186 8.49 7.96 -3.72
N LEU A 187 7.90 7.23 -2.75
CA LEU A 187 6.59 6.60 -2.92
C LEU A 187 5.50 7.65 -3.18
N LEU A 188 5.50 8.76 -2.44
CA LEU A 188 4.57 9.88 -2.67
C LEU A 188 4.72 10.42 -4.09
N ARG A 189 5.95 10.74 -4.51
CA ARG A 189 6.23 11.26 -5.84
C ARG A 189 5.74 10.33 -6.95
N ILE A 190 6.00 9.03 -6.80
CA ILE A 190 5.54 8.01 -7.75
C ILE A 190 4.02 7.96 -7.79
N TRP A 191 3.40 7.87 -6.61
CA TRP A 191 1.96 7.73 -6.49
C TRP A 191 1.20 8.97 -6.98
N GLU A 192 1.71 10.17 -6.74
CA GLU A 192 1.08 11.43 -7.18
C GLU A 192 0.98 11.55 -8.70
N VAL A 193 1.85 10.88 -9.45
CA VAL A 193 1.80 10.81 -10.92
C VAL A 193 0.73 9.82 -11.39
N ASP A 194 0.71 8.62 -10.82
CA ASP A 194 -0.11 7.51 -11.33
C ASP A 194 -1.47 7.36 -10.62
N LYS A 195 -1.64 7.95 -9.42
CA LYS A 195 -2.89 7.94 -8.62
C LYS A 195 -3.57 6.57 -8.52
N LYS A 196 -2.79 5.50 -8.35
CA LYS A 196 -3.33 4.15 -8.13
C LYS A 196 -4.04 4.05 -6.79
N THR A 197 -5.01 3.15 -6.69
CA THR A 197 -5.58 2.81 -5.38
C THR A 197 -4.55 2.04 -4.57
N VAL A 198 -4.27 2.50 -3.35
CA VAL A 198 -3.30 1.89 -2.44
C VAL A 198 -3.98 1.49 -1.15
N VAL A 199 -3.75 0.26 -0.68
CA VAL A 199 -4.03 -0.17 0.69
C VAL A 199 -2.70 -0.40 1.39
N PHE A 200 -2.43 0.42 2.39
CA PHE A 200 -1.15 0.52 3.06
C PHE A 200 -1.27 0.17 4.54
N ILE A 201 -0.59 -0.87 4.97
CA ILE A 201 -0.55 -1.25 6.38
C ILE A 201 0.72 -0.69 7.02
N THR A 202 0.55 -0.08 8.18
CA THR A 202 1.67 0.35 9.01
C THR A 202 1.27 0.36 10.49
N HIS A 203 2.26 0.24 11.36
CA HIS A 203 2.12 0.50 12.80
C HIS A 203 2.51 1.94 13.17
N SER A 204 3.03 2.72 12.21
CA SER A 204 3.44 4.11 12.40
C SER A 204 2.32 5.06 12.01
N VAL A 205 1.80 5.82 12.98
CA VAL A 205 0.79 6.87 12.74
C VAL A 205 1.36 7.96 11.84
N ASP A 206 2.63 8.31 12.03
CA ASP A 206 3.32 9.32 11.21
C ASP A 206 3.40 8.92 9.74
N GLU A 207 3.70 7.65 9.44
CA GLU A 207 3.66 7.13 8.06
C GLU A 207 2.27 7.24 7.45
N ALA A 208 1.25 6.81 8.20
CA ALA A 208 -0.13 6.87 7.73
C ALA A 208 -0.56 8.30 7.42
N VAL A 209 -0.30 9.26 8.31
CA VAL A 209 -0.66 10.68 8.10
C VAL A 209 0.13 11.30 6.96
N THR A 210 1.40 10.94 6.81
CA THR A 210 2.25 11.44 5.73
C THR A 210 1.76 10.98 4.36
N LEU A 211 1.36 9.71 4.23
CA LEU A 211 1.12 9.07 2.93
C LEU A 211 -0.36 9.07 2.54
N ALA A 212 -1.27 8.81 3.48
CA ALA A 212 -2.65 8.47 3.16
C ALA A 212 -3.58 9.67 2.95
N ASP A 213 -4.64 9.45 2.18
CA ASP A 213 -5.79 10.34 2.08
C ASP A 213 -6.85 10.00 3.14
N LYS A 214 -6.96 8.69 3.48
CA LYS A 214 -7.86 8.17 4.52
C LYS A 214 -7.13 7.14 5.37
N ILE A 215 -7.41 7.14 6.66
CA ILE A 215 -6.78 6.22 7.63
C ILE A 215 -7.88 5.50 8.41
N MET A 216 -7.88 4.17 8.33
CA MET A 216 -8.69 3.33 9.19
C MET A 216 -7.89 2.95 10.44
N VAL A 217 -8.47 3.20 11.61
CA VAL A 217 -7.95 2.71 12.89
C VAL A 217 -8.65 1.41 13.23
N MET A 218 -7.89 0.34 13.44
CA MET A 218 -8.41 -0.95 13.88
C MET A 218 -8.33 -1.11 15.39
N THR A 219 -9.32 -1.80 15.96
CA THR A 219 -9.31 -2.23 17.38
C THR A 219 -8.25 -3.31 17.61
N ALA A 220 -7.92 -3.58 18.87
CA ALA A 220 -7.22 -4.81 19.25
C ALA A 220 -8.03 -6.05 18.84
N SER A 221 -7.40 -7.25 18.90
CA SER A 221 -8.06 -8.50 18.52
C SER A 221 -9.32 -8.77 19.36
N PRO A 222 -10.45 -9.12 18.72
CA PRO A 222 -10.67 -9.22 17.28
C PRO A 222 -10.67 -7.86 16.58
N GLY A 223 -10.04 -7.80 15.41
CA GLY A 223 -9.90 -6.56 14.65
C GLY A 223 -11.23 -6.08 14.06
N ARG A 224 -11.65 -4.88 14.44
CA ARG A 224 -12.82 -4.17 13.89
C ARG A 224 -12.40 -2.80 13.38
N ALA A 225 -13.16 -2.22 12.46
CA ALA A 225 -12.98 -0.84 12.09
C ALA A 225 -13.47 0.07 13.23
N LYS A 226 -12.56 0.72 13.96
CA LYS A 226 -12.91 1.64 15.06
C LYS A 226 -13.38 2.99 14.52
N THR A 227 -12.64 3.54 13.58
CA THR A 227 -12.97 4.81 12.89
C THR A 227 -12.20 4.92 11.60
N ILE A 228 -12.71 5.77 10.68
CA ILE A 228 -12.00 6.17 9.47
C ILE A 228 -11.83 7.69 9.54
N ILE A 229 -10.60 8.16 9.31
CA ILE A 229 -10.20 9.57 9.44
C ILE A 229 -9.74 10.05 8.07
N ASP A 230 -10.29 11.15 7.60
CA ASP A 230 -9.83 11.85 6.40
C ASP A 230 -8.60 12.70 6.73
N VAL A 231 -7.54 12.56 5.92
CA VAL A 231 -6.32 13.35 6.04
C VAL A 231 -6.44 14.58 5.16
N THR A 232 -6.75 15.72 5.78
CA THR A 232 -7.02 16.99 5.10
C THR A 232 -5.77 17.80 4.74
N LEU A 233 -4.60 17.14 4.68
CA LEU A 233 -3.35 17.74 4.25
C LEU A 233 -3.28 17.79 2.73
N GLU A 234 -2.87 18.93 2.20
CA GLU A 234 -2.81 19.16 0.75
C GLU A 234 -1.76 18.29 0.05
N ARG A 235 -1.92 18.12 -1.26
CA ARG A 235 -0.96 17.46 -2.15
C ARG A 235 -0.48 18.45 -3.23
N PRO A 236 0.76 18.37 -3.74
CA PRO A 236 1.79 17.36 -3.41
C PRO A 236 2.37 17.54 -2.01
N ARG A 237 2.74 16.45 -1.36
CA ARG A 237 3.29 16.47 0.00
C ARG A 237 4.81 16.34 -0.02
N ASN A 238 5.47 17.16 0.81
CA ASN A 238 6.88 17.01 1.15
C ASN A 238 6.98 16.44 2.58
N VAL A 239 7.59 15.27 2.72
CA VAL A 239 7.66 14.53 4.00
C VAL A 239 8.28 15.36 5.12
N LEU A 240 9.33 16.14 4.82
CA LEU A 240 10.01 16.97 5.82
C LEU A 240 9.20 18.23 6.17
N GLU A 241 8.58 18.87 5.18
CA GLU A 241 7.82 20.09 5.38
C GLU A 241 6.48 19.85 6.09
N LEU A 242 5.86 18.68 5.87
CA LEU A 242 4.59 18.31 6.51
C LEU A 242 4.65 18.39 8.03
N ARG A 243 5.80 18.07 8.63
CA ARG A 243 5.98 18.13 10.09
C ARG A 243 5.85 19.54 10.66
N ASN A 244 6.00 20.57 9.82
CA ASN A 244 5.83 21.98 10.20
C ASN A 244 4.36 22.45 10.06
N ASP A 245 3.47 21.67 9.43
CA ASP A 245 2.05 22.03 9.30
C ASP A 245 1.33 21.77 10.63
N PRO A 246 0.70 22.78 11.25
CA PRO A 246 -0.03 22.59 12.52
C PRO A 246 -1.15 21.56 12.45
N ARG A 247 -1.71 21.32 11.25
CA ARG A 247 -2.75 20.30 11.02
C ARG A 247 -2.19 18.89 11.17
N TYR A 248 -0.93 18.67 10.78
CA TYR A 248 -0.25 17.38 10.90
C TYR A 248 -0.27 16.87 12.34
N GLY A 249 0.24 17.66 13.28
CA GLY A 249 0.25 17.30 14.70
C GLY A 249 -1.14 17.02 15.27
N LYS A 250 -2.17 17.78 14.85
CA LYS A 250 -3.56 17.57 15.29
C LYS A 250 -4.11 16.22 14.80
N ILE A 251 -3.85 15.85 13.55
CA ILE A 251 -4.29 14.57 12.98
C ILE A 251 -3.59 13.40 13.69
N VAL A 252 -2.25 13.49 13.85
CA VAL A 252 -1.46 12.48 14.58
C VAL A 252 -2.00 12.29 16.00
N TYR A 253 -2.20 13.39 16.74
CA TYR A 253 -2.73 13.34 18.09
C TYR A 253 -4.14 12.73 18.15
N GLY A 254 -5.02 13.08 17.21
CA GLY A 254 -6.36 12.50 17.10
C GLY A 254 -6.33 10.99 16.88
N ILE A 255 -5.46 10.50 15.99
CA ILE A 255 -5.29 9.06 15.75
C ILE A 255 -4.77 8.35 17.01
N TRP A 256 -3.78 8.94 17.70
CA TRP A 256 -3.28 8.40 18.96
C TRP A 256 -4.36 8.34 20.04
N GLY A 257 -5.29 9.31 20.09
CA GLY A 257 -6.45 9.26 20.97
C GLY A 257 -7.33 8.03 20.77
N HIS A 258 -7.44 7.54 19.52
CA HIS A 258 -8.15 6.30 19.20
C HIS A 258 -7.32 5.04 19.45
N LEU A 259 -6.01 5.10 19.29
CA LEU A 259 -5.11 3.93 19.38
C LEU A 259 -4.69 3.60 20.81
N LYS A 260 -4.56 4.58 21.70
CA LYS A 260 -4.00 4.40 23.04
C LYS A 260 -4.63 3.23 23.78
N ASP A 261 -5.96 3.23 23.92
CA ASP A 261 -6.69 2.19 24.64
C ASP A 261 -6.57 0.82 23.97
N GLU A 262 -6.49 0.81 22.61
CA GLU A 262 -6.34 -0.43 21.85
C GLU A 262 -4.94 -1.04 22.00
N VAL A 263 -3.90 -0.19 22.08
CA VAL A 263 -2.52 -0.65 22.35
C VAL A 263 -2.40 -1.20 23.77
N GLU A 264 -3.07 -0.58 24.75
CA GLU A 264 -3.09 -1.06 26.13
C GLU A 264 -3.82 -2.42 26.22
N ARG A 265 -4.98 -2.57 25.57
CA ARG A 265 -5.71 -3.85 25.49
C ARG A 265 -4.93 -4.97 24.82
N ALA A 266 -4.14 -4.67 23.80
CA ALA A 266 -3.34 -5.66 23.07
C ALA A 266 -2.15 -6.19 23.90
N ARG A 267 -1.82 -5.57 25.04
CA ARG A 267 -0.74 -6.00 25.94
C ARG A 267 -1.21 -6.93 27.05
N LEU A 268 -2.52 -7.00 27.27
CA LEU A 268 -3.18 -7.90 28.24
C LEU A 268 -3.51 -9.26 27.61
#